data_74be5f5961fb359821765c904e25dc7a
#
_entry.id   74be5f5961fb359821765c904e25dc7a
#
_cell.length_a   1.000
_cell.length_b   1.000
_cell.length_c   1.000
_cell.angle_alpha   90.00
_cell.angle_beta   90.00
_cell.angle_gamma   90.00
#
_symmetry.space_group_name_H-M   'P 1'
#
loop_
_entity.id
_entity.type
_entity.pdbx_description
1 polymer ?
#
loop_
_entity_poly.entity_id
_entity_poly.type
_entity_poly.pdbx_seq_one_letter_code
_entity_poly.pdbx_strand_id
1 'polypeptide(L)'
;VTERDMTKGDEHDHGGRADSGIPTTVRVAGAIVTLEGLAGVGTAVVLIVRALTGHDQSVASGVGTAMWFIALFGGVLAAGIALLRGKRWGRAIAVIAQILLLPVAWSLLTDSHQPVYGTLLAVVALGGLAALFAPASSRWMAQDYGELPEER
;
A
#
# COMPACT_ATOMS: atom_id res chain seq x y z
N VAL A 1 43.64 49.03 23.64
CA VAL A 1 42.72 49.66 22.71
C VAL A 1 41.85 48.60 22.09
N THR A 2 40.69 48.47 22.63
CA THR A 2 39.40 48.07 22.09
C THR A 2 39.29 46.70 21.41
N GLU A 3 39.22 45.75 22.27
CA GLU A 3 38.50 44.52 22.09
C GLU A 3 37.01 44.83 22.06
N ARG A 4 36.40 44.78 20.93
CA ARG A 4 34.98 44.87 20.83
C ARG A 4 34.51 44.14 19.58
N ASP A 5 33.65 43.17 19.80
CA ASP A 5 32.61 42.75 18.88
C ASP A 5 32.96 41.59 17.93
N MET A 6 33.09 40.42 18.51
CA MET A 6 32.89 39.14 17.77
C MET A 6 31.93 38.24 18.54
N THR A 7 30.76 38.75 18.85
CA THR A 7 29.61 37.94 19.29
C THR A 7 28.41 38.29 18.44
N LYS A 8 28.51 38.03 17.15
CA LYS A 8 27.30 37.92 16.36
C LYS A 8 27.13 36.47 16.05
N GLY A 9 26.32 35.87 16.92
CA GLY A 9 25.93 34.48 16.88
C GLY A 9 25.45 34.04 15.54
N ASP A 10 26.03 32.97 15.10
CA ASP A 10 25.44 32.08 14.12
C ASP A 10 24.17 31.48 14.74
N GLU A 11 23.09 32.20 14.65
CA GLU A 11 21.75 31.64 14.69
C GLU A 11 21.58 30.79 13.41
N HIS A 12 22.27 29.68 13.35
CA HIS A 12 21.88 28.61 12.49
C HIS A 12 20.58 28.07 13.07
N ASP A 13 19.52 28.67 12.60
CA ASP A 13 18.17 28.11 12.64
C ASP A 13 18.22 26.70 11.99
N HIS A 14 18.51 25.70 12.79
CA HIS A 14 18.34 24.29 12.48
C HIS A 14 16.88 23.91 12.75
N GLY A 15 15.97 24.76 12.34
CA GLY A 15 14.53 24.55 12.32
C GLY A 15 14.06 23.58 11.25
N GLY A 16 14.75 22.50 11.06
CA GLY A 16 14.32 21.41 10.21
C GLY A 16 14.35 20.11 10.99
N ARG A 17 13.54 19.99 12.06
CA ARG A 17 13.15 18.65 12.52
C ARG A 17 12.45 17.99 11.35
N ALA A 18 13.19 17.17 10.59
CA ALA A 18 12.61 16.23 9.67
C ALA A 18 11.56 15.45 10.47
N ASP A 19 10.31 15.68 10.12
CA ASP A 19 9.17 15.00 10.69
C ASP A 19 9.40 13.50 10.47
N SER A 20 9.88 12.80 11.50
CA SER A 20 10.22 11.38 11.49
C SER A 20 8.96 10.50 11.38
N GLY A 21 7.85 11.12 11.08
CA GLY A 21 6.56 10.50 10.88
C GLY A 21 6.46 9.78 9.54
N ILE A 22 5.52 8.84 9.47
CA ILE A 22 5.16 8.15 8.22
C ILE A 22 4.61 9.17 7.23
N PRO A 23 5.18 9.32 6.02
CA PRO A 23 4.68 10.27 5.02
C PRO A 23 3.21 10.04 4.70
N THR A 24 2.48 11.13 4.43
CA THR A 24 1.06 11.06 4.07
C THR A 24 0.82 10.17 2.85
N THR A 25 1.74 10.18 1.87
CA THR A 25 1.67 9.31 0.68
C THR A 25 1.72 7.83 1.03
N VAL A 26 2.53 7.43 2.01
CA VAL A 26 2.58 6.04 2.52
C VAL A 26 1.28 5.68 3.24
N ARG A 27 0.72 6.60 4.01
CA ARG A 27 -0.58 6.40 4.68
C ARG A 27 -1.72 6.25 3.68
N VAL A 28 -1.75 7.09 2.64
CA VAL A 28 -2.74 7.00 1.56
C VAL A 28 -2.63 5.66 0.84
N ALA A 29 -1.41 5.26 0.45
CA ALA A 29 -1.18 3.96 -0.16
C ALA A 29 -1.62 2.82 0.76
N GLY A 30 -1.26 2.87 2.04
CA GLY A 30 -1.66 1.89 3.05
C GLY A 30 -3.19 1.81 3.21
N ALA A 31 -3.90 2.94 3.19
CA ALA A 31 -5.36 2.96 3.24
C ALA A 31 -6.00 2.33 2.01
N ILE A 32 -5.50 2.67 0.81
CA ILE A 32 -5.97 2.08 -0.46
C ILE A 32 -5.81 0.55 -0.41
N VAL A 33 -4.60 0.07 -0.12
CA VAL A 33 -4.29 -1.37 -0.07
C VAL A 33 -5.10 -2.09 1.02
N THR A 34 -5.34 -1.45 2.15
CA THR A 34 -6.19 -1.99 3.22
C THR A 34 -7.64 -2.16 2.74
N LEU A 35 -8.20 -1.16 2.07
CA LEU A 35 -9.56 -1.22 1.51
C LEU A 35 -9.68 -2.31 0.44
N GLU A 36 -8.70 -2.46 -0.44
CA GLU A 36 -8.64 -3.53 -1.42
C GLU A 36 -8.60 -4.92 -0.77
N GLY A 37 -7.75 -5.09 0.24
CA GLY A 37 -7.67 -6.32 1.01
C GLY A 37 -8.99 -6.65 1.71
N LEU A 38 -9.67 -5.66 2.31
CA LEU A 38 -10.98 -5.84 2.92
C LEU A 38 -12.04 -6.22 1.88
N ALA A 39 -12.05 -5.57 0.72
CA ALA A 39 -12.99 -5.90 -0.36
C ALA A 39 -12.78 -7.34 -0.85
N GLY A 40 -11.54 -7.77 -1.05
CA GLY A 40 -11.22 -9.13 -1.47
C GLY A 40 -11.60 -10.19 -0.41
N VAL A 41 -11.31 -9.95 0.86
CA VAL A 41 -11.73 -10.83 1.96
C VAL A 41 -13.26 -10.86 2.07
N GLY A 42 -13.93 -9.70 1.94
CA GLY A 42 -15.39 -9.63 1.91
C GLY A 42 -15.99 -10.48 0.76
N THR A 43 -15.39 -10.41 -0.42
CA THR A 43 -15.77 -11.26 -1.56
C THR A 43 -15.61 -12.74 -1.23
N ALA A 44 -14.53 -13.14 -0.58
CA ALA A 44 -14.31 -14.52 -0.15
C ALA A 44 -15.41 -15.01 0.81
N VAL A 45 -15.83 -14.16 1.76
CA VAL A 45 -16.93 -14.48 2.67
C VAL A 45 -18.24 -14.70 1.91
N VAL A 46 -18.54 -13.83 0.94
CA VAL A 46 -19.73 -14.01 0.08
C VAL A 46 -19.67 -15.30 -0.71
N LEU A 47 -18.50 -15.67 -1.26
CA LEU A 47 -18.32 -16.92 -1.99
C LEU A 47 -18.54 -18.15 -1.08
N ILE A 48 -18.05 -18.12 0.16
CA ILE A 48 -18.29 -19.19 1.14
C ILE A 48 -19.78 -19.34 1.42
N VAL A 49 -20.48 -18.23 1.70
CA VAL A 49 -21.92 -18.26 1.97
C VAL A 49 -22.68 -18.84 0.78
N ARG A 50 -22.36 -18.41 -0.45
CA ARG A 50 -22.99 -18.94 -1.66
C ARG A 50 -22.73 -20.44 -1.86
N ALA A 51 -21.51 -20.88 -1.63
CA ALA A 51 -21.15 -22.31 -1.73
C ALA A 51 -21.94 -23.15 -0.72
N LEU A 52 -22.09 -22.68 0.52
CA LEU A 52 -22.81 -23.39 1.59
C LEU A 52 -24.32 -23.35 1.40
N THR A 53 -24.87 -22.36 0.72
CA THR A 53 -26.32 -22.22 0.44
C THR A 53 -26.76 -22.90 -0.87
N GLY A 54 -25.86 -23.67 -1.51
CA GLY A 54 -26.19 -24.47 -2.69
C GLY A 54 -26.37 -23.68 -3.99
N HIS A 55 -25.85 -22.45 -4.05
CA HIS A 55 -25.91 -21.63 -5.26
C HIS A 55 -24.75 -21.89 -6.24
N ASP A 56 -23.79 -22.71 -5.84
CA ASP A 56 -22.66 -23.10 -6.69
C ASP A 56 -22.83 -24.51 -7.23
N GLN A 57 -22.32 -24.81 -8.44
CA GLN A 57 -22.36 -26.11 -9.07
C GLN A 57 -21.57 -27.18 -8.28
N SER A 58 -20.59 -26.74 -7.45
CA SER A 58 -19.79 -27.58 -6.58
C SER A 58 -19.34 -26.81 -5.36
N VAL A 59 -19.72 -27.28 -4.19
CA VAL A 59 -19.31 -26.71 -2.89
C VAL A 59 -17.78 -26.72 -2.76
N ALA A 60 -17.11 -27.79 -3.20
CA ALA A 60 -15.66 -27.92 -3.15
C ALA A 60 -14.94 -26.84 -3.97
N SER A 61 -15.45 -26.53 -5.18
CA SER A 61 -14.89 -25.46 -6.02
C SER A 61 -15.11 -24.08 -5.43
N GLY A 62 -16.31 -23.81 -4.91
CA GLY A 62 -16.64 -22.53 -4.28
C GLY A 62 -15.80 -22.26 -3.03
N VAL A 63 -15.66 -23.25 -2.15
CA VAL A 63 -14.84 -23.16 -0.94
C VAL A 63 -13.35 -23.03 -1.30
N GLY A 64 -12.85 -23.80 -2.26
CA GLY A 64 -11.46 -23.73 -2.71
C GLY A 64 -11.10 -22.34 -3.25
N THR A 65 -11.97 -21.77 -4.08
CA THR A 65 -11.79 -20.40 -4.60
C THR A 65 -11.82 -19.37 -3.46
N ALA A 66 -12.74 -19.50 -2.52
CA ALA A 66 -12.84 -18.59 -1.39
C ALA A 66 -11.60 -18.65 -0.49
N MET A 67 -11.06 -19.84 -0.22
CA MET A 67 -9.82 -19.99 0.55
C MET A 67 -8.62 -19.36 -0.14
N TRP A 68 -8.55 -19.47 -1.47
CA TRP A 68 -7.53 -18.80 -2.26
C TRP A 68 -7.64 -17.27 -2.13
N PHE A 69 -8.86 -16.72 -2.21
CA PHE A 69 -9.11 -15.30 -2.00
C PHE A 69 -8.72 -14.85 -0.60
N ILE A 70 -9.04 -15.62 0.43
CA ILE A 70 -8.65 -15.31 1.81
C ILE A 70 -7.12 -15.26 1.94
N ALA A 71 -6.40 -16.22 1.39
CA ALA A 71 -4.94 -16.25 1.46
C ALA A 71 -4.32 -15.06 0.72
N LEU A 72 -4.78 -14.77 -0.50
CA LEU A 72 -4.27 -13.69 -1.33
C LEU A 72 -4.60 -12.31 -0.73
N PHE A 73 -5.88 -12.03 -0.53
CA PHE A 73 -6.34 -10.72 -0.05
C PHE A 73 -6.09 -10.51 1.44
N GLY A 74 -5.98 -11.59 2.22
CA GLY A 74 -5.49 -11.52 3.60
C GLY A 74 -4.03 -11.03 3.66
N GLY A 75 -3.18 -11.49 2.74
CA GLY A 75 -1.82 -10.97 2.57
C GLY A 75 -1.79 -9.50 2.15
N VAL A 76 -2.65 -9.10 1.20
CA VAL A 76 -2.80 -7.69 0.78
C VAL A 76 -3.28 -6.82 1.94
N LEU A 77 -4.27 -7.29 2.70
CA LEU A 77 -4.78 -6.59 3.88
C LEU A 77 -3.69 -6.41 4.94
N ALA A 78 -2.94 -7.46 5.23
CA ALA A 78 -1.81 -7.40 6.16
C ALA A 78 -0.74 -6.40 5.71
N ALA A 79 -0.45 -6.34 4.40
CA ALA A 79 0.49 -5.38 3.82
C ALA A 79 -0.01 -3.93 3.95
N GLY A 80 -1.30 -3.67 3.68
CA GLY A 80 -1.91 -2.36 3.87
C GLY A 80 -1.83 -1.89 5.32
N ILE A 81 -2.20 -2.74 6.27
CA ILE A 81 -2.08 -2.46 7.70
C ILE A 81 -0.62 -2.26 8.11
N ALA A 82 0.31 -3.04 7.55
CA ALA A 82 1.75 -2.87 7.80
C ALA A 82 2.25 -1.49 7.35
N LEU A 83 1.83 -1.01 6.16
CA LEU A 83 2.16 0.33 5.67
C LEU A 83 1.60 1.42 6.58
N LEU A 84 0.35 1.30 7.04
CA LEU A 84 -0.27 2.24 7.98
C LEU A 84 0.48 2.30 9.32
N ARG A 85 1.13 1.20 9.72
CA ARG A 85 1.98 1.10 10.91
C ARG A 85 3.44 1.45 10.66
N GLY A 86 3.79 1.94 9.48
CA GLY A 86 5.16 2.27 9.10
C GLY A 86 6.07 1.07 8.86
N LYS A 87 5.51 -0.12 8.64
CA LYS A 87 6.27 -1.31 8.32
C LYS A 87 6.62 -1.35 6.84
N ARG A 88 7.89 -1.30 6.50
CA ARG A 88 8.39 -1.17 5.12
C ARG A 88 8.17 -2.41 4.25
N TRP A 89 8.15 -3.61 4.85
CA TRP A 89 7.91 -4.86 4.10
C TRP A 89 6.56 -4.87 3.36
N GLY A 90 5.56 -4.17 3.89
CA GLY A 90 4.25 -4.06 3.26
C GLY A 90 4.29 -3.42 1.87
N ARG A 91 5.32 -2.59 1.57
CA ARG A 91 5.45 -1.93 0.26
C ARG A 91 5.62 -2.91 -0.89
N ALA A 92 6.46 -3.93 -0.71
CA ALA A 92 6.71 -4.93 -1.78
C ALA A 92 5.42 -5.65 -2.17
N ILE A 93 4.65 -6.11 -1.18
CA ILE A 93 3.37 -6.77 -1.41
C ILE A 93 2.35 -5.80 -2.01
N ALA A 94 2.29 -4.55 -1.51
CA ALA A 94 1.40 -3.54 -2.03
C ALA A 94 1.69 -3.23 -3.51
N VAL A 95 2.94 -3.07 -3.91
CA VAL A 95 3.33 -2.83 -5.31
C VAL A 95 2.92 -4.00 -6.19
N ILE A 96 3.21 -5.24 -5.77
CA ILE A 96 2.83 -6.44 -6.52
C ILE A 96 1.30 -6.51 -6.66
N ALA A 97 0.55 -6.26 -5.58
CA ALA A 97 -0.91 -6.26 -5.61
C ALA A 97 -1.44 -5.25 -6.63
N GLN A 98 -0.95 -4.01 -6.62
CA GLN A 98 -1.36 -2.97 -7.56
C GLN A 98 -1.04 -3.34 -9.02
N ILE A 99 0.13 -3.92 -9.28
CA ILE A 99 0.51 -4.38 -10.62
C ILE A 99 -0.43 -5.50 -11.09
N LEU A 100 -0.80 -6.44 -10.20
CA LEU A 100 -1.71 -7.53 -10.53
C LEU A 100 -3.16 -7.06 -10.74
N LEU A 101 -3.57 -5.96 -10.12
CA LEU A 101 -4.89 -5.37 -10.33
C LEU A 101 -5.05 -4.72 -11.72
N LEU A 102 -3.98 -4.27 -12.35
CA LEU A 102 -4.05 -3.63 -13.69
C LEU A 102 -4.60 -4.57 -14.78
N PRO A 103 -4.10 -5.80 -14.96
CA PRO A 103 -4.70 -6.73 -15.94
C PRO A 103 -6.14 -7.12 -15.58
N VAL A 104 -6.48 -7.18 -14.29
CA VAL A 104 -7.87 -7.42 -13.86
C VAL A 104 -8.76 -6.24 -14.25
N ALA A 105 -8.31 -5.00 -14.02
CA ALA A 105 -9.02 -3.81 -14.44
C ALA A 105 -9.21 -3.78 -15.97
N TRP A 106 -8.18 -4.16 -16.72
CA TRP A 106 -8.24 -4.27 -18.18
C TRP A 106 -9.28 -5.31 -18.64
N SER A 107 -9.28 -6.49 -18.07
CA SER A 107 -10.28 -7.54 -18.40
C SER A 107 -11.71 -7.11 -18.07
N LEU A 108 -11.91 -6.33 -16.98
CA LEU A 108 -13.21 -5.76 -16.66
C LEU A 108 -13.66 -4.73 -17.69
N LEU A 109 -12.73 -3.97 -18.27
CA LEU A 109 -13.04 -2.97 -19.30
C LEU A 109 -13.37 -3.60 -20.65
N THR A 110 -12.63 -4.65 -21.04
CA THR A 110 -12.70 -5.22 -22.40
C THR A 110 -13.59 -6.45 -22.47
N ASP A 111 -13.35 -7.45 -21.64
CA ASP A 111 -13.96 -8.77 -21.75
C ASP A 111 -15.29 -8.85 -21.01
N SER A 112 -15.36 -8.27 -19.82
CA SER A 112 -16.55 -8.38 -18.96
C SER A 112 -17.59 -7.30 -19.21
N HIS A 113 -17.31 -6.34 -20.10
CA HIS A 113 -18.20 -5.21 -20.44
C HIS A 113 -18.69 -4.45 -19.18
N GLN A 114 -17.81 -4.31 -18.19
CA GLN A 114 -18.11 -3.63 -16.93
C GLN A 114 -17.21 -2.38 -16.77
N PRO A 115 -17.40 -1.36 -17.61
CA PRO A 115 -16.48 -0.22 -17.69
C PRO A 115 -16.38 0.56 -16.37
N VAL A 116 -17.46 0.64 -15.62
CA VAL A 116 -17.48 1.39 -14.35
C VAL A 116 -16.53 0.74 -13.32
N TYR A 117 -16.64 -0.58 -13.13
CA TYR A 117 -15.78 -1.30 -12.19
C TYR A 117 -14.34 -1.37 -12.67
N GLY A 118 -14.12 -1.59 -13.97
CA GLY A 118 -12.77 -1.61 -14.56
C GLY A 118 -12.07 -0.26 -14.44
N THR A 119 -12.76 0.85 -14.72
CA THR A 119 -12.20 2.19 -14.58
C THR A 119 -11.91 2.51 -13.11
N LEU A 120 -12.83 2.21 -12.19
CA LEU A 120 -12.62 2.43 -10.76
C LEU A 120 -11.39 1.66 -10.27
N LEU A 121 -11.28 0.39 -10.63
CA LEU A 121 -10.16 -0.46 -10.23
C LEU A 121 -8.83 0.05 -10.81
N ALA A 122 -8.81 0.48 -12.08
CA ALA A 122 -7.64 1.06 -12.72
C ALA A 122 -7.18 2.35 -12.02
N VAL A 123 -8.12 3.24 -11.69
CA VAL A 123 -7.81 4.50 -10.97
C VAL A 123 -7.25 4.21 -9.59
N VAL A 124 -7.82 3.26 -8.86
CA VAL A 124 -7.36 2.85 -7.52
C VAL A 124 -5.95 2.25 -7.60
N ALA A 125 -5.72 1.32 -8.55
CA ALA A 125 -4.41 0.68 -8.73
C ALA A 125 -3.33 1.69 -9.14
N LEU A 126 -3.60 2.57 -10.09
CA LEU A 126 -2.66 3.61 -10.53
C LEU A 126 -2.40 4.65 -9.42
N GLY A 127 -3.46 5.04 -8.69
CA GLY A 127 -3.33 5.94 -7.54
C GLY A 127 -2.50 5.34 -6.41
N GLY A 128 -2.69 4.05 -6.11
CA GLY A 128 -1.89 3.29 -5.16
C GLY A 128 -0.41 3.24 -5.56
N LEU A 129 -0.12 2.91 -6.83
CA LEU A 129 1.24 2.92 -7.38
C LEU A 129 1.86 4.32 -7.30
N ALA A 130 1.14 5.35 -7.73
CA ALA A 130 1.64 6.73 -7.67
C ALA A 130 2.01 7.13 -6.23
N ALA A 131 1.17 6.78 -5.25
CA ALA A 131 1.44 7.06 -3.83
C ALA A 131 2.65 6.26 -3.31
N LEU A 132 2.81 4.99 -3.72
CA LEU A 132 3.95 4.14 -3.31
C LEU A 132 5.28 4.62 -3.93
N PHE A 133 5.26 5.17 -5.15
CA PHE A 133 6.44 5.68 -5.84
C PHE A 133 6.64 7.19 -5.68
N ALA A 134 5.80 7.88 -4.92
CA ALA A 134 5.97 9.30 -4.63
C ALA A 134 7.36 9.58 -4.02
N PRO A 135 8.00 10.72 -4.34
CA PRO A 135 9.35 11.03 -3.84
C PRO A 135 9.45 11.01 -2.31
N ALA A 136 8.37 11.39 -1.60
CA ALA A 136 8.31 11.33 -0.14
C ALA A 136 8.37 9.87 0.37
N SER A 137 7.64 8.96 -0.29
CA SER A 137 7.64 7.52 0.04
C SER A 137 9.01 6.88 -0.24
N SER A 138 9.63 7.25 -1.36
CA SER A 138 10.94 6.71 -1.76
C SER A 138 12.05 7.19 -0.82
N ARG A 139 12.05 8.47 -0.45
CA ARG A 139 13.02 9.03 0.52
C ARG A 139 12.87 8.39 1.91
N TRP A 140 11.64 8.24 2.38
CA TRP A 140 11.38 7.58 3.67
C TRP A 140 11.91 6.15 3.71
N MET A 141 11.82 5.43 2.59
CA MET A 141 12.40 4.08 2.47
C MET A 141 13.93 4.06 2.42
N ALA A 142 14.55 5.07 1.81
CA ALA A 142 16.01 5.15 1.63
C ALA A 142 16.75 5.51 2.94
N GLN A 143 16.09 6.12 3.91
CA GLN A 143 16.72 6.54 5.17
C GLN A 143 17.35 5.39 5.96
N ASP A 144 16.91 4.15 5.78
CA ASP A 144 17.45 2.98 6.47
C ASP A 144 18.72 2.38 5.83
N TYR A 145 18.95 2.71 4.53
CA TYR A 145 20.13 2.19 3.83
C TYR A 145 21.37 3.09 3.99
N GLY A 146 21.22 4.27 4.59
CA GLY A 146 22.28 5.25 4.83
C GLY A 146 23.04 5.05 6.15
N GLU A 147 22.53 4.24 7.06
CA GLU A 147 23.17 3.93 8.33
C GLU A 147 23.93 2.59 8.25
N LEU A 148 24.88 2.51 7.30
CA LEU A 148 25.92 1.48 7.44
C LEU A 148 26.83 1.92 8.59
N PRO A 149 27.11 1.05 9.60
CA PRO A 149 28.10 1.35 10.63
C PRO A 149 29.42 1.65 9.93
N GLU A 150 29.99 2.81 10.16
CA GLU A 150 31.39 3.04 9.81
C GLU A 150 32.20 2.01 10.58
N GLU A 151 32.73 1.04 9.85
CA GLU A 151 33.70 0.07 10.39
C GLU A 151 34.91 0.85 10.90
N ARG A 152 35.03 0.91 12.22
CA ARG A 152 36.26 1.39 12.92
C ARG A 152 37.23 0.27 13.06
#